data_62170f2183fb7d5d2e2cc9086fad0102
#
_entry.id   62170f2183fb7d5d2e2cc9086fad0102
#
_cell.length_a   1.000
_cell.length_b   1.000
_cell.length_c   1.000
_cell.angle_alpha   90.00
_cell.angle_beta   90.00
_cell.angle_gamma   90.00
#
_symmetry.space_group_name_H-M   'P 1'
#
loop_
_entity.id
_entity.type
_entity.pdbx_description
1 polymer ?
#
loop_
_entity_poly.entity_id
_entity_poly.type
_entity_poly.pdbx_seq_one_letter_code
_entity_poly.pdbx_strand_id
1 'polypeptide(L)'
;MRNPLNRRLPRELAKDWAKYAAIFILMVLLISICSGMRVSNESLKQAYYESFDKYVLEDGHLTLDKPLPDEMRSVFEEKGAMKLYDNFYFDEETPDGQVVRFYSQEDEINTPCLLSGELPANDREIAIDRVFAKNNDISVGDSITLKGRELLITGFVALPDYSTLFERNTDSMFDSVNFSVAVMTCLLYTSD
;
A
#
# COMPACT_ATOMS: atom_id res chain seq x y z
N MET A 1 -30.65 -1.16 -62.42
CA MET A 1 -29.39 -0.40 -62.70
C MET A 1 -28.50 -0.53 -61.49
N ARG A 2 -27.33 -1.22 -61.63
CA ARG A 2 -26.34 -1.31 -60.53
C ARG A 2 -25.59 0.02 -60.45
N ASN A 3 -25.70 0.66 -59.31
CA ASN A 3 -25.13 1.98 -59.02
C ASN A 3 -23.59 1.93 -59.24
N PRO A 4 -22.99 2.73 -60.14
CA PRO A 4 -21.55 2.68 -60.45
C PRO A 4 -20.66 3.01 -59.24
N LEU A 5 -21.19 3.67 -58.24
CA LEU A 5 -20.49 3.94 -56.95
C LEU A 5 -20.14 2.68 -56.21
N ASN A 6 -20.98 1.64 -56.23
CA ASN A 6 -20.72 0.39 -55.53
C ASN A 6 -19.56 -0.43 -56.04
N ARG A 7 -19.06 -0.14 -57.27
CA ARG A 7 -17.85 -0.75 -57.86
C ARG A 7 -16.57 0.09 -57.64
N ARG A 8 -16.75 1.38 -57.40
CA ARG A 8 -15.63 2.31 -57.25
C ARG A 8 -15.07 2.29 -55.83
N LEU A 9 -15.94 2.24 -54.82
CA LEU A 9 -15.57 2.20 -53.41
C LEU A 9 -14.59 1.06 -53.05
N PRO A 10 -14.85 -0.21 -53.41
CA PRO A 10 -13.92 -1.29 -53.03
C PRO A 10 -12.58 -1.20 -53.76
N ARG A 11 -12.54 -0.60 -54.95
CA ARG A 11 -11.28 -0.38 -55.69
C ARG A 11 -10.43 0.72 -55.09
N GLU A 12 -11.02 1.80 -54.62
CA GLU A 12 -10.32 2.88 -53.93
C GLU A 12 -9.84 2.42 -52.55
N LEU A 13 -10.68 1.66 -51.81
CA LEU A 13 -10.26 1.04 -50.57
C LEU A 13 -9.08 0.09 -50.72
N ALA A 14 -9.09 -0.74 -51.76
CA ALA A 14 -8.00 -1.68 -52.05
C ALA A 14 -6.69 -0.98 -52.46
N LYS A 15 -6.80 0.17 -53.13
CA LYS A 15 -5.64 0.95 -53.55
C LYS A 15 -4.95 1.67 -52.38
N ASP A 16 -5.73 2.19 -51.44
CA ASP A 16 -5.24 2.98 -50.29
C ASP A 16 -5.42 2.25 -48.97
N TRP A 17 -5.53 0.91 -48.98
CA TRP A 17 -5.83 0.11 -47.78
C TRP A 17 -4.93 0.39 -46.60
N ALA A 18 -3.62 0.65 -46.86
CA ALA A 18 -2.64 0.95 -45.81
C ALA A 18 -2.99 2.22 -45.02
N LYS A 19 -3.54 3.25 -45.70
CA LYS A 19 -3.99 4.49 -45.04
C LYS A 19 -5.19 4.23 -44.11
N TYR A 20 -6.18 3.46 -44.60
CA TYR A 20 -7.35 3.10 -43.85
C TYR A 20 -7.01 2.16 -42.70
N ALA A 21 -6.10 1.20 -42.91
CA ALA A 21 -5.60 0.34 -41.84
C ALA A 21 -4.88 1.12 -40.74
N ALA A 22 -4.03 2.09 -41.11
CA ALA A 22 -3.34 2.95 -40.17
C ALA A 22 -4.33 3.78 -39.30
N ILE A 23 -5.36 4.37 -39.94
CA ILE A 23 -6.38 5.11 -39.25
C ILE A 23 -7.18 4.18 -38.30
N PHE A 24 -7.54 2.99 -38.77
CA PHE A 24 -8.25 1.99 -37.98
C PHE A 24 -7.45 1.56 -36.74
N ILE A 25 -6.16 1.23 -36.93
CA ILE A 25 -5.26 0.88 -35.83
C ILE A 25 -5.14 2.02 -34.83
N LEU A 26 -4.99 3.26 -35.33
CA LEU A 26 -4.93 4.43 -34.47
C LEU A 26 -6.22 4.60 -33.63
N MET A 27 -7.37 4.45 -34.25
CA MET A 27 -8.66 4.50 -33.54
C MET A 27 -8.79 3.40 -32.47
N VAL A 28 -8.39 2.16 -32.82
CA VAL A 28 -8.40 1.05 -31.87
C VAL A 28 -7.48 1.33 -30.69
N LEU A 29 -6.27 1.83 -30.94
CA LEU A 29 -5.33 2.20 -29.89
C LEU A 29 -5.89 3.29 -28.98
N LEU A 30 -6.47 4.36 -29.53
CA LEU A 30 -7.07 5.43 -28.75
C LEU A 30 -8.22 4.95 -27.85
N ILE A 31 -9.14 4.16 -28.44
CA ILE A 31 -10.25 3.58 -27.69
C ILE A 31 -9.75 2.64 -26.59
N SER A 32 -8.75 1.80 -26.88
CA SER A 32 -8.17 0.87 -25.91
C SER A 32 -7.50 1.61 -24.75
N ILE A 33 -6.74 2.67 -25.02
CA ILE A 33 -6.10 3.49 -23.97
C ILE A 33 -7.17 4.17 -23.11
N CYS A 34 -8.15 4.84 -23.73
CA CYS A 34 -9.20 5.52 -22.97
C CYS A 34 -10.04 4.56 -22.13
N SER A 35 -10.42 3.40 -22.69
CA SER A 35 -11.16 2.36 -21.98
C SER A 35 -10.34 1.76 -20.85
N GLY A 36 -9.06 1.46 -21.11
CA GLY A 36 -8.14 0.90 -20.12
C GLY A 36 -7.95 1.85 -18.93
N MET A 37 -7.76 3.14 -19.19
CA MET A 37 -7.64 4.13 -18.12
C MET A 37 -8.93 4.24 -17.26
N ARG A 38 -10.10 4.17 -17.89
CA ARG A 38 -11.37 4.21 -17.12
C ARG A 38 -11.54 2.96 -16.26
N VAL A 39 -11.32 1.77 -16.81
CA VAL A 39 -11.43 0.51 -16.06
C VAL A 39 -10.43 0.49 -14.91
N SER A 40 -9.18 0.86 -15.17
CA SER A 40 -8.14 0.93 -14.13
C SER A 40 -8.51 1.88 -13.00
N ASN A 41 -9.02 3.08 -13.32
CA ASN A 41 -9.42 4.06 -12.32
C ASN A 41 -10.61 3.56 -11.45
N GLU A 42 -11.63 2.94 -12.07
CA GLU A 42 -12.76 2.39 -11.31
C GLU A 42 -12.34 1.20 -10.45
N SER A 43 -11.48 0.31 -10.96
CA SER A 43 -10.95 -0.81 -10.18
C SER A 43 -10.10 -0.35 -9.00
N LEU A 44 -9.28 0.70 -9.20
CA LEU A 44 -8.47 1.28 -8.13
C LEU A 44 -9.34 1.91 -7.04
N LYS A 45 -10.37 2.68 -7.44
CA LYS A 45 -11.33 3.26 -6.50
C LYS A 45 -12.08 2.20 -5.71
N GLN A 46 -12.55 1.16 -6.40
CA GLN A 46 -13.26 0.06 -5.73
C GLN A 46 -12.34 -0.62 -4.71
N ALA A 47 -11.12 -0.99 -5.08
CA ALA A 47 -10.15 -1.59 -4.16
C ALA A 47 -9.84 -0.68 -2.97
N TYR A 48 -9.75 0.64 -3.21
CA TYR A 48 -9.52 1.63 -2.16
C TYR A 48 -10.70 1.67 -1.17
N TYR A 49 -11.94 1.77 -1.65
CA TYR A 49 -13.11 1.78 -0.75
C TYR A 49 -13.33 0.45 -0.04
N GLU A 50 -13.10 -0.68 -0.70
CA GLU A 50 -13.16 -2.00 -0.07
C GLU A 50 -12.12 -2.18 1.03
N SER A 51 -10.98 -1.48 0.95
CA SER A 51 -9.92 -1.55 1.97
C SER A 51 -10.36 -0.91 3.29
N PHE A 52 -11.20 0.12 3.28
CA PHE A 52 -11.71 0.75 4.50
C PHE A 52 -12.53 -0.23 5.35
N ASP A 53 -13.45 -0.95 4.71
CA ASP A 53 -14.28 -1.92 5.42
C ASP A 53 -13.49 -3.17 5.80
N LYS A 54 -12.61 -3.63 4.92
CA LYS A 54 -11.89 -4.90 5.10
C LYS A 54 -10.81 -4.83 6.17
N TYR A 55 -10.11 -3.71 6.26
CA TYR A 55 -8.99 -3.53 7.18
C TYR A 55 -9.30 -2.56 8.32
N VAL A 56 -10.57 -2.17 8.43
CA VAL A 56 -11.06 -1.23 9.47
C VAL A 56 -10.17 0.02 9.53
N LEU A 57 -10.01 0.68 8.38
CA LEU A 57 -9.13 1.83 8.27
C LEU A 57 -9.63 2.99 9.14
N GLU A 58 -8.71 3.63 9.84
CA GLU A 58 -8.99 4.82 10.66
C GLU A 58 -9.48 6.00 9.82
N ASP A 59 -10.31 6.86 10.42
CA ASP A 59 -10.74 8.12 9.79
C ASP A 59 -9.65 9.20 9.85
N GLY A 60 -8.69 9.06 10.75
CA GLY A 60 -7.56 9.95 10.90
C GLY A 60 -6.77 9.68 12.17
N HIS A 61 -5.53 10.18 12.21
CA HIS A 61 -4.66 10.01 13.37
C HIS A 61 -4.01 11.34 13.82
N LEU A 62 -3.61 11.36 15.08
CA LEU A 62 -2.85 12.43 15.70
C LEU A 62 -1.60 11.83 16.34
N THR A 63 -0.44 12.35 16.01
CA THR A 63 0.81 11.95 16.64
C THR A 63 1.08 12.84 17.85
N LEU A 64 1.29 12.22 19.00
CA LEU A 64 1.57 12.89 20.27
C LEU A 64 2.93 12.42 20.81
N ASP A 65 3.67 13.33 21.43
CA ASP A 65 4.95 13.00 22.09
C ASP A 65 4.79 12.21 23.40
N LYS A 66 3.56 12.18 23.94
CA LYS A 66 3.23 11.50 25.19
C LYS A 66 1.84 10.87 25.08
N PRO A 67 1.60 9.77 25.81
CA PRO A 67 0.27 9.18 25.89
C PRO A 67 -0.79 10.19 26.31
N LEU A 68 -1.97 10.07 25.69
CA LEU A 68 -3.10 10.95 25.99
C LEU A 68 -3.64 10.64 27.41
N PRO A 69 -3.76 11.63 28.32
CA PRO A 69 -4.38 11.41 29.61
C PRO A 69 -5.84 10.97 29.50
N ASP A 70 -6.29 10.09 30.40
CA ASP A 70 -7.66 9.54 30.38
C ASP A 70 -8.76 10.61 30.47
N GLU A 71 -8.49 11.70 31.19
CA GLU A 71 -9.42 12.84 31.27
C GLU A 71 -9.59 13.53 29.90
N MET A 72 -8.53 13.66 29.14
CA MET A 72 -8.60 14.25 27.79
C MET A 72 -9.24 13.27 26.81
N ARG A 73 -8.93 11.98 26.93
CA ARG A 73 -9.54 10.92 26.12
C ARG A 73 -11.07 10.99 26.20
N SER A 74 -11.61 10.99 27.42
CA SER A 74 -13.06 11.07 27.65
C SER A 74 -13.68 12.33 27.03
N VAL A 75 -13.00 13.48 27.09
CA VAL A 75 -13.48 14.71 26.46
C VAL A 75 -13.54 14.61 24.94
N PHE A 76 -12.53 13.99 24.30
CA PHE A 76 -12.53 13.78 22.85
C PHE A 76 -13.61 12.78 22.42
N GLU A 77 -13.79 11.70 23.14
CA GLU A 77 -14.79 10.68 22.83
C GLU A 77 -16.22 11.21 23.02
N GLU A 78 -16.50 11.91 24.14
CA GLU A 78 -17.83 12.45 24.40
C GLU A 78 -18.20 13.62 23.49
N LYS A 79 -17.28 14.60 23.31
CA LYS A 79 -17.55 15.79 22.50
C LYS A 79 -17.36 15.59 21.02
N GLY A 80 -16.42 14.72 20.66
CA GLY A 80 -16.07 14.44 19.26
C GLY A 80 -16.93 13.35 18.64
N ALA A 81 -17.70 12.59 19.46
CA ALA A 81 -18.43 11.40 19.02
C ALA A 81 -17.53 10.44 18.22
N MET A 82 -16.29 10.26 18.67
CA MET A 82 -15.27 9.43 18.04
C MET A 82 -14.78 8.38 19.04
N LYS A 83 -14.24 7.28 18.56
CA LYS A 83 -13.54 6.27 19.36
C LYS A 83 -12.06 6.45 19.15
N LEU A 84 -11.29 6.53 20.24
CA LEU A 84 -9.83 6.68 20.17
C LEU A 84 -9.15 5.35 20.40
N TYR A 85 -8.18 5.06 19.55
CA TYR A 85 -7.30 3.90 19.66
C TYR A 85 -5.87 4.40 19.83
N ASP A 86 -5.10 3.75 20.69
CA ASP A 86 -3.68 4.03 20.85
C ASP A 86 -2.89 3.14 19.89
N ASN A 87 -2.10 3.75 19.05
CA ASN A 87 -1.20 3.04 18.15
C ASN A 87 0.23 3.47 18.44
N PHE A 88 0.99 2.62 19.12
CA PHE A 88 2.38 2.90 19.47
C PHE A 88 3.30 2.38 18.40
N TYR A 89 4.33 3.17 18.09
CA TYR A 89 5.40 2.74 17.22
C TYR A 89 6.77 3.15 17.75
N PHE A 90 7.79 2.48 17.29
CA PHE A 90 9.18 2.88 17.49
C PHE A 90 9.99 2.62 16.22
N ASP A 91 11.02 3.43 16.03
CA ASP A 91 11.92 3.32 14.91
C ASP A 91 13.22 2.65 15.38
N GLU A 92 13.71 1.71 14.56
CA GLU A 92 14.98 1.02 14.80
C GLU A 92 15.83 1.06 13.53
N GLU A 93 17.13 1.28 13.73
CA GLU A 93 18.10 1.29 12.64
C GLU A 93 18.75 -0.09 12.50
N THR A 94 18.78 -0.61 11.28
CA THR A 94 19.51 -1.84 10.96
C THR A 94 21.02 -1.58 10.92
N PRO A 95 21.86 -2.62 11.00
CA PRO A 95 23.32 -2.47 10.84
C PRO A 95 23.75 -1.81 9.52
N ASP A 96 22.89 -1.90 8.50
CA ASP A 96 23.12 -1.30 7.16
C ASP A 96 22.60 0.14 7.05
N GLY A 97 22.09 0.73 8.14
CA GLY A 97 21.64 2.11 8.23
C GLY A 97 20.20 2.32 7.70
N GLN A 98 19.42 1.26 7.55
CA GLN A 98 18.02 1.34 7.16
C GLN A 98 17.15 1.53 8.41
N VAL A 99 16.06 2.26 8.29
CA VAL A 99 15.13 2.50 9.39
C VAL A 99 13.88 1.62 9.22
N VAL A 100 13.56 0.87 10.27
CA VAL A 100 12.34 0.06 10.32
C VAL A 100 11.46 0.58 11.43
N ARG A 101 10.23 0.97 11.09
CA ARG A 101 9.21 1.40 12.04
C ARG A 101 8.33 0.24 12.41
N PHE A 102 8.33 -0.09 13.70
CA PHE A 102 7.58 -1.21 14.25
C PHE A 102 6.26 -0.74 14.84
N TYR A 103 5.20 -1.41 14.44
CA TYR A 103 3.86 -1.28 15.00
C TYR A 103 3.47 -2.55 15.76
N SER A 104 2.63 -2.38 16.78
CA SER A 104 1.92 -3.51 17.36
C SER A 104 0.93 -4.06 16.35
N GLN A 105 0.75 -5.37 16.32
CA GLN A 105 -0.32 -5.98 15.56
C GLN A 105 -1.66 -5.57 16.18
N GLU A 106 -2.48 -4.85 15.41
CA GLU A 106 -3.82 -4.42 15.80
C GLU A 106 -4.86 -5.31 15.12
N ASP A 107 -5.89 -5.71 15.92
CA ASP A 107 -6.98 -6.54 15.43
C ASP A 107 -8.29 -5.74 15.27
N GLU A 108 -8.39 -4.56 15.90
CA GLU A 108 -9.61 -3.75 15.91
C GLU A 108 -9.61 -2.63 14.86
N ILE A 109 -8.45 -2.07 14.53
CA ILE A 109 -8.29 -0.95 13.60
C ILE A 109 -6.99 -1.12 12.82
N ASN A 110 -6.92 -0.59 11.59
CA ASN A 110 -5.75 -0.64 10.72
C ASN A 110 -5.14 -2.04 10.61
N THR A 111 -6.01 -3.06 10.52
CA THR A 111 -5.55 -4.47 10.51
C THR A 111 -4.60 -4.73 9.34
N PRO A 112 -3.43 -5.34 9.59
CA PRO A 112 -2.43 -5.55 8.56
C PRO A 112 -2.94 -6.42 7.42
N CYS A 113 -2.70 -6.01 6.18
CA CYS A 113 -2.96 -6.83 5.00
C CYS A 113 -1.82 -7.82 4.79
N LEU A 114 -2.02 -9.09 5.13
CA LEU A 114 -1.06 -10.14 4.84
C LEU A 114 -1.03 -10.43 3.34
N LEU A 115 0.15 -10.28 2.73
CA LEU A 115 0.37 -10.49 1.30
C LEU A 115 1.04 -11.83 1.00
N SER A 116 1.88 -12.32 1.91
CA SER A 116 2.60 -13.59 1.78
C SER A 116 3.11 -14.06 3.14
N GLY A 117 3.23 -15.36 3.37
CA GLY A 117 3.67 -15.93 4.63
C GLY A 117 2.58 -15.90 5.70
N GLU A 118 2.97 -15.65 6.94
CA GLU A 118 2.10 -15.64 8.12
C GLU A 118 2.34 -14.37 8.95
N LEU A 119 1.31 -13.94 9.70
CA LEU A 119 1.49 -12.86 10.69
C LEU A 119 2.33 -13.36 11.87
N PRO A 120 3.06 -12.46 12.56
CA PRO A 120 3.84 -12.81 13.73
C PRO A 120 3.00 -13.47 14.82
N ALA A 121 3.48 -14.58 15.38
CA ALA A 121 2.82 -15.30 16.46
C ALA A 121 3.53 -15.12 17.81
N ASN A 122 4.76 -14.61 17.81
CA ASN A 122 5.56 -14.39 19.03
C ASN A 122 6.50 -13.17 18.89
N ASP A 123 7.19 -12.81 19.96
CA ASP A 123 8.04 -11.62 20.08
C ASP A 123 9.36 -11.66 19.29
N ARG A 124 9.66 -12.79 18.65
CA ARG A 124 10.83 -12.95 17.78
C ARG A 124 10.46 -13.02 16.30
N GLU A 125 9.23 -12.81 15.99
CA GLU A 125 8.70 -12.84 14.64
C GLU A 125 8.21 -11.46 14.24
N ILE A 126 8.42 -11.14 12.96
CA ILE A 126 7.95 -9.90 12.36
C ILE A 126 7.37 -10.15 10.97
N ALA A 127 6.41 -9.32 10.59
CA ALA A 127 6.00 -9.19 9.21
C ALA A 127 6.39 -7.79 8.71
N ILE A 128 7.07 -7.72 7.56
CA ILE A 128 7.67 -6.49 7.05
C ILE A 128 7.00 -6.07 5.75
N ASP A 129 7.15 -4.79 5.38
CA ASP A 129 6.63 -4.29 4.11
C ASP A 129 7.21 -5.05 2.91
N ARG A 130 6.32 -5.42 1.98
CA ARG A 130 6.70 -6.19 0.79
C ARG A 130 7.61 -5.44 -0.16
N VAL A 131 7.43 -4.12 -0.31
CA VAL A 131 8.19 -3.33 -1.28
C VAL A 131 9.63 -3.16 -0.78
N PHE A 132 9.79 -2.87 0.51
CA PHE A 132 11.10 -2.84 1.16
C PHE A 132 11.80 -4.20 1.06
N ALA A 133 11.12 -5.29 1.41
CA ALA A 133 11.68 -6.63 1.32
C ALA A 133 12.18 -6.95 -0.10
N LYS A 134 11.39 -6.63 -1.12
CA LYS A 134 11.76 -6.83 -2.52
C LYS A 134 12.99 -6.00 -2.93
N ASN A 135 13.10 -4.75 -2.45
CA ASN A 135 14.21 -3.86 -2.82
C ASN A 135 15.53 -4.22 -2.12
N ASN A 136 15.43 -4.97 -1.02
CA ASN A 136 16.57 -5.41 -0.22
C ASN A 136 16.84 -6.92 -0.32
N ASP A 137 16.22 -7.60 -1.30
CA ASP A 137 16.38 -9.05 -1.55
C ASP A 137 16.06 -9.92 -0.31
N ILE A 138 15.11 -9.49 0.52
CA ILE A 138 14.66 -10.17 1.73
C ILE A 138 13.55 -11.16 1.39
N SER A 139 13.63 -12.38 1.93
CA SER A 139 12.66 -13.44 1.75
C SER A 139 11.97 -13.84 3.07
N VAL A 140 10.77 -14.40 2.99
CA VAL A 140 10.13 -15.02 4.17
C VAL A 140 11.01 -16.17 4.64
N GLY A 141 11.30 -16.19 5.94
CA GLY A 141 12.24 -17.13 6.56
C GLY A 141 13.64 -16.54 6.81
N ASP A 142 13.94 -15.38 6.25
CA ASP A 142 15.17 -14.66 6.59
C ASP A 142 15.06 -14.01 7.97
N SER A 143 16.22 -13.63 8.54
CA SER A 143 16.29 -12.92 9.81
C SER A 143 16.88 -11.54 9.62
N ILE A 144 16.39 -10.58 10.39
CA ILE A 144 16.96 -9.24 10.50
C ILE A 144 17.46 -9.01 11.93
N THR A 145 18.64 -8.42 12.07
CA THR A 145 19.20 -8.11 13.39
C THR A 145 18.91 -6.67 13.76
N LEU A 146 18.22 -6.47 14.88
CA LEU A 146 17.87 -5.16 15.42
C LEU A 146 18.22 -5.09 16.91
N LYS A 147 19.00 -4.09 17.31
CA LYS A 147 19.50 -3.95 18.70
C LYS A 147 20.10 -5.25 19.26
N GLY A 148 20.80 -6.01 18.44
CA GLY A 148 21.40 -7.28 18.84
C GLY A 148 20.41 -8.44 19.04
N ARG A 149 19.14 -8.27 18.67
CA ARG A 149 18.14 -9.34 18.63
C ARG A 149 17.95 -9.79 17.18
N GLU A 150 17.93 -11.08 16.97
CA GLU A 150 17.59 -11.67 15.70
C GLU A 150 16.06 -11.89 15.63
N LEU A 151 15.42 -11.29 14.63
CA LEU A 151 13.98 -11.39 14.39
C LEU A 151 13.74 -12.13 13.09
N LEU A 152 12.89 -13.14 13.13
CA LEU A 152 12.50 -13.95 11.98
C LEU A 152 11.42 -13.23 11.19
N ILE A 153 11.59 -13.10 9.89
CA ILE A 153 10.59 -12.56 8.98
C ILE A 153 9.63 -13.67 8.59
N THR A 154 8.42 -13.66 9.15
CA THR A 154 7.40 -14.69 8.91
C THR A 154 6.47 -14.35 7.76
N GLY A 155 6.34 -13.07 7.40
CA GLY A 155 5.44 -12.66 6.34
C GLY A 155 5.73 -11.28 5.77
N PHE A 156 5.09 -11.01 4.64
CA PHE A 156 5.04 -9.70 4.03
C PHE A 156 3.67 -9.09 4.18
N VAL A 157 3.64 -7.84 4.64
CA VAL A 157 2.41 -7.10 4.88
C VAL A 157 2.36 -5.80 4.08
N ALA A 158 1.16 -5.23 4.00
CA ALA A 158 0.94 -3.84 3.70
C ALA A 158 0.06 -3.27 4.83
N LEU A 159 0.44 -2.14 5.39
CA LEU A 159 -0.37 -1.44 6.37
C LEU A 159 -1.33 -0.51 5.64
N PRO A 160 -2.64 -0.57 5.94
CA PRO A 160 -3.65 0.19 5.20
C PRO A 160 -3.58 1.70 5.43
N ASP A 161 -3.07 2.14 6.58
CA ASP A 161 -2.77 3.52 6.93
C ASP A 161 -1.47 4.05 6.27
N TYR A 162 -0.60 3.15 5.79
CA TYR A 162 0.59 3.47 5.00
C TYR A 162 0.37 3.23 3.51
N SER A 163 -0.37 4.12 2.86
CA SER A 163 -0.53 4.07 1.40
C SER A 163 0.78 4.35 0.65
N THR A 164 1.74 4.99 1.32
CA THR A 164 3.09 5.30 0.81
C THR A 164 4.07 5.26 1.97
N LEU A 165 5.24 4.64 1.76
CA LEU A 165 6.30 4.50 2.77
C LEU A 165 7.06 5.83 2.95
N PHE A 166 6.43 6.79 3.61
CA PHE A 166 7.09 8.00 4.07
C PHE A 166 7.62 7.80 5.48
N GLU A 167 8.88 8.13 5.73
CA GLU A 167 9.45 8.17 7.07
C GLU A 167 8.82 9.32 7.88
N ARG A 168 8.62 10.47 7.22
CA ARG A 168 8.06 11.69 7.81
C ARG A 168 6.94 12.24 6.95
N ASN A 169 5.94 12.85 7.56
CA ASN A 169 4.83 13.50 6.86
C ASN A 169 5.25 14.68 5.96
N THR A 170 6.48 15.17 6.10
CA THR A 170 7.07 16.24 5.29
C THR A 170 7.77 15.73 4.03
N ASP A 171 7.95 14.42 3.90
CA ASP A 171 8.68 13.84 2.79
C ASP A 171 7.86 13.94 1.51
N SER A 172 8.50 14.32 0.43
CA SER A 172 7.88 14.44 -0.90
C SER A 172 8.11 13.21 -1.78
N MET A 173 9.01 12.32 -1.38
CA MET A 173 9.34 11.08 -2.06
C MET A 173 9.44 9.95 -1.05
N PHE A 174 8.87 8.80 -1.38
CA PHE A 174 9.01 7.59 -0.56
C PHE A 174 10.37 6.92 -0.81
N ASP A 175 10.94 6.37 0.24
CA ASP A 175 12.22 5.64 0.18
C ASP A 175 12.05 4.21 0.68
N SER A 176 11.56 3.35 -0.18
CA SER A 176 11.34 1.94 0.14
C SER A 176 12.63 1.08 0.11
N VAL A 177 13.79 1.70 -0.03
CA VAL A 177 15.09 1.04 0.12
C VAL A 177 15.60 1.21 1.53
N ASN A 178 15.49 2.43 2.09
CA ASN A 178 16.04 2.78 3.38
C ASN A 178 15.02 2.86 4.51
N PHE A 179 13.72 2.91 4.19
CA PHE A 179 12.64 2.94 5.18
C PHE A 179 11.63 1.83 4.97
N SER A 180 11.22 1.19 6.07
CA SER A 180 10.17 0.17 6.10
C SER A 180 9.24 0.33 7.28
N VAL A 181 8.08 -0.29 7.15
CA VAL A 181 7.19 -0.57 8.29
C VAL A 181 7.15 -2.07 8.55
N ALA A 182 7.01 -2.44 9.81
CA ALA A 182 6.92 -3.83 10.24
C ALA A 182 5.87 -3.97 11.34
N VAL A 183 5.31 -5.16 11.45
CA VAL A 183 4.33 -5.51 12.48
C VAL A 183 4.90 -6.61 13.35
N MET A 184 4.67 -6.53 14.66
CA MET A 184 5.04 -7.53 15.66
C MET A 184 3.92 -7.71 16.68
N THR A 185 3.90 -8.84 17.40
CA THR A 185 2.83 -9.18 18.35
C THR A 185 2.79 -8.31 19.59
N CYS A 186 3.95 -7.82 20.04
CA CYS A 186 4.06 -7.00 21.25
C CYS A 186 5.21 -6.02 21.09
N LEU A 187 4.91 -4.75 21.28
CA LEU A 187 5.94 -3.74 21.46
C LEU A 187 6.55 -3.94 22.84
N LEU A 188 7.62 -4.72 22.92
CA LEU A 188 8.42 -4.80 24.12
C LEU A 188 9.08 -3.43 24.33
N TYR A 189 8.38 -2.54 25.02
CA TYR A 189 8.99 -1.39 25.66
C TYR A 189 9.95 -1.91 26.73
N THR A 190 11.16 -2.21 26.33
CA THR A 190 12.26 -2.20 27.28
C THR A 190 12.72 -0.76 27.37
N SER A 191 12.06 0.01 28.24
CA SER A 191 12.68 1.17 28.83
C SER A 191 13.91 0.69 29.61
N ASP A 192 15.08 0.93 29.08
CA ASP A 192 16.30 1.06 29.90
C ASP A 192 16.47 2.52 30.30
#